data_42a3597d35e186e9cf9c861ddd56769e
#
_entry.id   42a3597d35e186e9cf9c861ddd56769e
#
_cell.length_a   1.000
_cell.length_b   1.000
_cell.length_c   1.000
_cell.angle_alpha   90.00
_cell.angle_beta   90.00
_cell.angle_gamma   90.00
#
_symmetry.space_group_name_H-M   'P 1'
#
loop_
_entity.id
_entity.type
_entity.pdbx_description
1 polymer ?
#
loop_
_entity_poly.entity_id
_entity_poly.type
_entity_poly.pdbx_seq_one_letter_code
_entity_poly.pdbx_strand_id
1 'polypeptide(L)'
;MITGIKKLLQQADRIIWGPWLIFLLLGTGCYLMLSLRFLPLKNLPAALRRVFLPESRKGTEGRGVSSFSSLTTELAATIGTGNIVGVATAMVLGGPGALFWMLLSGIIGLSTKLVESTLCVRYRVKNQKGEPAGGPMYVLQNAFPQKTAGRILAMLFAAFAVLASFGMGNMTQGNSIAEALSVTFQVKQTVTGIALSCLLYTSPSPRDKRQSR
;
A
#
# COMPACT_ATOMS: atom_id res chain seq x y z
N MET A 1 10.35 30.87 -11.85
CA MET A 1 9.44 29.80 -12.31
C MET A 1 9.36 28.64 -11.31
N ILE A 2 10.47 28.07 -10.84
CA ILE A 2 10.51 26.95 -9.88
C ILE A 2 9.81 27.28 -8.55
N THR A 3 9.98 28.50 -8.03
CA THR A 3 9.37 28.93 -6.76
C THR A 3 7.84 29.02 -6.83
N GLY A 4 7.28 29.39 -7.99
CA GLY A 4 5.83 29.41 -8.22
C GLY A 4 5.21 27.99 -8.23
N ILE A 5 5.87 27.06 -8.93
CA ILE A 5 5.44 25.67 -8.98
C ILE A 5 5.50 25.03 -7.58
N LYS A 6 6.56 25.29 -6.82
CA LYS A 6 6.71 24.80 -5.45
C LYS A 6 5.58 25.30 -4.53
N LYS A 7 5.23 26.60 -4.62
CA LYS A 7 4.10 27.16 -3.85
C LYS A 7 2.77 26.52 -4.23
N LEU A 8 2.53 26.31 -5.53
CA LEU A 8 1.31 25.68 -6.04
C LEU A 8 1.19 24.23 -5.55
N LEU A 9 2.28 23.47 -5.61
CA LEU A 9 2.32 22.08 -5.11
C LEU A 9 2.08 22.03 -3.60
N GLN A 10 2.70 22.93 -2.83
CA GLN A 10 2.48 23.02 -1.37
C GLN A 10 1.04 23.39 -1.01
N GLN A 11 0.42 24.25 -1.81
CA GLN A 11 -0.97 24.65 -1.60
C GLN A 11 -1.93 23.50 -1.95
N ALA A 12 -1.67 22.79 -3.04
CA ALA A 12 -2.43 21.59 -3.42
C ALA A 12 -2.28 20.49 -2.35
N ASP A 13 -1.07 20.24 -1.86
CA ASP A 13 -0.78 19.29 -0.79
C ASP A 13 -1.58 19.61 0.48
N ARG A 14 -1.56 20.87 0.93
CA ARG A 14 -2.31 21.32 2.10
C ARG A 14 -3.83 21.15 1.97
N ILE A 15 -4.37 21.33 0.76
CA ILE A 15 -5.80 21.15 0.50
C ILE A 15 -6.15 19.67 0.47
N ILE A 16 -5.35 18.86 -0.25
CA ILE A 16 -5.61 17.42 -0.41
C ILE A 16 -5.44 16.69 0.93
N TRP A 17 -4.35 16.93 1.67
CA TRP A 17 -4.09 16.33 2.98
C TRP A 17 -4.73 17.10 4.15
N GLY A 18 -5.66 17.98 3.85
CA GLY A 18 -6.38 18.77 4.85
C GLY A 18 -7.41 17.95 5.64
N PRO A 19 -8.13 18.59 6.58
CA PRO A 19 -9.12 17.96 7.43
C PRO A 19 -10.19 17.18 6.66
N TRP A 20 -10.53 17.64 5.48
CA TRP A 20 -11.54 17.01 4.62
C TRP A 20 -11.20 15.56 4.25
N LEU A 21 -9.95 15.29 3.90
CA LEU A 21 -9.52 13.93 3.59
C LEU A 21 -9.58 13.04 4.83
N ILE A 22 -9.19 13.57 5.99
CA ILE A 22 -9.25 12.83 7.27
C ILE A 22 -10.70 12.46 7.59
N PHE A 23 -11.63 13.43 7.50
CA PHE A 23 -13.06 13.17 7.73
C PHE A 23 -13.61 12.15 6.74
N LEU A 24 -13.23 12.23 5.47
CA LEU A 24 -13.66 11.30 4.44
C LEU A 24 -13.12 9.88 4.71
N LEU A 25 -11.84 9.75 5.03
CA LEU A 25 -11.22 8.44 5.31
C LEU A 25 -11.78 7.80 6.59
N LEU A 26 -11.85 8.55 7.68
CA LEU A 26 -12.41 8.04 8.94
C LEU A 26 -13.92 7.81 8.83
N GLY A 27 -14.65 8.71 8.19
CA GLY A 27 -16.09 8.60 7.97
C GLY A 27 -16.45 7.38 7.12
N THR A 28 -15.76 7.17 6.00
CA THR A 28 -15.98 5.97 5.17
C THR A 28 -15.58 4.70 5.91
N GLY A 29 -14.47 4.70 6.64
CA GLY A 29 -14.04 3.57 7.45
C GLY A 29 -15.03 3.22 8.54
N CYS A 30 -15.54 4.22 9.29
CA CYS A 30 -16.60 4.03 10.29
C CYS A 30 -17.89 3.52 9.66
N TYR A 31 -18.33 4.12 8.55
CA TYR A 31 -19.52 3.67 7.83
C TYR A 31 -19.40 2.21 7.42
N LEU A 32 -18.27 1.81 6.83
CA LEU A 32 -18.02 0.42 6.43
C LEU A 32 -17.93 -0.52 7.64
N MET A 33 -17.32 -0.10 8.74
CA MET A 33 -17.24 -0.88 9.97
C MET A 33 -18.65 -1.19 10.52
N LEU A 34 -19.51 -0.18 10.57
CA LEU A 34 -20.89 -0.32 11.03
C LEU A 34 -21.72 -1.14 10.03
N SER A 35 -21.63 -0.85 8.74
CA SER A 35 -22.34 -1.56 7.68
C SER A 35 -21.99 -3.06 7.65
N LEU A 36 -20.73 -3.40 7.87
CA LEU A 36 -20.25 -4.79 7.98
C LEU A 36 -20.46 -5.40 9.38
N ARG A 37 -21.10 -4.70 10.31
CA ARG A 37 -21.39 -5.19 11.67
C ARG A 37 -20.13 -5.68 12.39
N PHE A 38 -19.02 -4.95 12.27
CA PHE A 38 -17.73 -5.29 12.85
C PHE A 38 -17.15 -6.64 12.39
N LEU A 39 -17.52 -7.09 11.19
CA LEU A 39 -17.05 -8.35 10.60
C LEU A 39 -15.53 -8.50 10.60
N PRO A 40 -14.74 -7.47 10.24
CA PRO A 40 -13.27 -7.59 10.23
C PRO A 40 -12.71 -7.95 11.60
N LEU A 41 -13.22 -7.32 12.66
CA LEU A 41 -12.76 -7.56 14.03
C LEU A 41 -13.20 -8.93 14.54
N LYS A 42 -14.44 -9.33 14.26
CA LYS A 42 -14.99 -10.64 14.70
C LYS A 42 -14.22 -11.80 14.07
N ASN A 43 -13.86 -11.67 12.81
CA ASN A 43 -13.20 -12.74 12.06
C ASN A 43 -11.66 -12.66 12.10
N LEU A 44 -11.09 -11.62 12.70
CA LEU A 44 -9.64 -11.44 12.80
C LEU A 44 -8.93 -12.64 13.44
N PRO A 45 -9.37 -13.18 14.61
CA PRO A 45 -8.71 -14.33 15.23
C PRO A 45 -8.81 -15.58 14.35
N ALA A 46 -9.93 -15.82 13.69
CA ALA A 46 -10.10 -16.94 12.77
C ALA A 46 -9.22 -16.80 11.52
N ALA A 47 -9.07 -15.58 10.98
CA ALA A 47 -8.20 -15.29 9.85
C ALA A 47 -6.73 -15.52 10.21
N LEU A 48 -6.27 -15.00 11.35
CA LEU A 48 -4.90 -15.21 11.84
C LEU A 48 -4.62 -16.71 12.05
N ARG A 49 -5.54 -17.43 12.70
CA ARG A 49 -5.39 -18.87 12.88
C ARG A 49 -5.21 -19.60 11.56
N ARG A 50 -6.03 -19.27 10.54
CA ARG A 50 -5.92 -19.90 9.20
C ARG A 50 -4.58 -19.62 8.52
N VAL A 51 -4.01 -18.43 8.67
CA VAL A 51 -2.73 -18.08 8.06
C VAL A 51 -1.56 -18.80 8.71
N PHE A 52 -1.58 -18.99 10.03
CA PHE A 52 -0.50 -19.62 10.77
C PHE A 52 -0.60 -21.14 10.87
N LEU A 53 -1.70 -21.75 10.42
CA LEU A 53 -1.83 -23.20 10.38
C LEU A 53 -0.84 -23.82 9.37
N PRO A 54 -0.26 -25.01 9.68
CA PRO A 54 0.67 -25.69 8.78
C PRO A 54 0.12 -25.97 7.38
N GLU A 55 -1.20 -26.20 7.27
CA GLU A 55 -1.90 -26.43 6.00
C GLU A 55 -1.89 -25.21 5.08
N SER A 56 -1.83 -24.00 5.65
CA SER A 56 -1.81 -22.76 4.85
C SER A 56 -0.47 -22.50 4.15
N ARG A 57 0.58 -23.26 4.52
CA ARG A 57 1.89 -23.25 3.86
C ARG A 57 1.93 -24.11 2.61
N LYS A 58 1.06 -25.11 2.50
CA LYS A 58 0.90 -25.92 1.31
C LYS A 58 0.09 -25.11 0.29
N GLY A 59 0.71 -24.74 -0.84
CA GLY A 59 -0.01 -24.14 -1.95
C GLY A 59 -1.10 -25.09 -2.41
N THR A 60 -2.27 -24.58 -2.74
CA THR A 60 -3.34 -25.36 -3.36
C THR A 60 -2.79 -25.89 -4.68
N GLU A 61 -2.81 -27.21 -4.88
CA GLU A 61 -2.40 -27.83 -6.12
C GLU A 61 -3.15 -27.19 -7.29
N GLY A 62 -2.40 -26.49 -8.14
CA GLY A 62 -2.93 -25.81 -9.32
C GLY A 62 -3.12 -24.30 -9.18
N ARG A 63 -2.04 -23.51 -9.17
CA ARG A 63 -1.99 -22.05 -9.45
C ARG A 63 -2.32 -21.05 -8.32
N GLY A 64 -2.40 -21.45 -7.08
CA GLY A 64 -2.61 -20.54 -5.96
C GLY A 64 -1.33 -20.29 -5.15
N VAL A 65 -1.10 -19.04 -4.77
CA VAL A 65 -0.10 -18.67 -3.76
C VAL A 65 -0.65 -19.08 -2.38
N SER A 66 0.18 -19.67 -1.51
CA SER A 66 -0.25 -20.04 -0.17
C SER A 66 -0.69 -18.82 0.64
N SER A 67 -1.61 -18.99 1.58
CA SER A 67 -2.09 -17.88 2.42
C SER A 67 -0.97 -17.23 3.22
N PHE A 68 0.00 -18.02 3.67
CA PHE A 68 1.18 -17.51 4.36
C PHE A 68 2.09 -16.71 3.44
N SER A 69 2.36 -17.21 2.22
CA SER A 69 3.16 -16.49 1.22
C SER A 69 2.48 -15.20 0.78
N SER A 70 1.16 -15.21 0.67
CA SER A 70 0.37 -14.01 0.36
C SER A 70 0.51 -12.95 1.45
N LEU A 71 0.40 -13.36 2.73
CA LEU A 71 0.58 -12.45 3.86
C LEU A 71 2.00 -11.88 3.91
N THR A 72 3.03 -12.71 3.76
CA THR A 72 4.42 -12.25 3.80
C THR A 72 4.74 -11.29 2.66
N THR A 73 4.20 -11.52 1.47
CA THR A 73 4.34 -10.61 0.33
C THR A 73 3.64 -9.27 0.59
N GLU A 74 2.43 -9.30 1.14
CA GLU A 74 1.69 -8.07 1.49
C GLU A 74 2.41 -7.29 2.59
N LEU A 75 2.92 -7.96 3.62
CA LEU A 75 3.71 -7.32 4.67
C LEU A 75 5.00 -6.70 4.12
N ALA A 76 5.71 -7.41 3.26
CA ALA A 76 6.92 -6.89 2.63
C ALA A 76 6.65 -5.67 1.74
N ALA A 77 5.50 -5.62 1.09
CA ALA A 77 5.09 -4.48 0.28
C ALA A 77 4.58 -3.28 1.12
N THR A 78 4.01 -3.55 2.30
CA THR A 78 3.35 -2.52 3.13
C THR A 78 4.29 -1.92 4.17
N ILE A 79 5.21 -2.71 4.74
CA ILE A 79 6.16 -2.23 5.74
C ILE A 79 7.25 -1.44 5.04
N GLY A 80 7.20 -0.13 5.22
CA GLY A 80 8.17 0.82 4.66
C GLY A 80 8.62 1.85 5.70
N THR A 81 9.38 2.82 5.27
CA THR A 81 9.88 3.92 6.12
C THR A 81 8.75 4.73 6.77
N GLY A 82 7.58 4.82 6.14
CA GLY A 82 6.40 5.46 6.72
C GLY A 82 5.95 4.81 8.03
N ASN A 83 6.07 3.49 8.16
CA ASN A 83 5.67 2.76 9.36
C ASN A 83 6.71 2.86 10.50
N ILE A 84 7.93 3.25 10.20
CA ILE A 84 9.02 3.41 11.18
C ILE A 84 9.26 4.88 11.45
N VAL A 85 9.78 5.60 10.47
CA VAL A 85 10.12 7.02 10.59
C VAL A 85 8.86 7.90 10.75
N GLY A 86 7.81 7.62 9.97
CA GLY A 86 6.55 8.36 10.04
C GLY A 86 5.86 8.22 11.39
N VAL A 87 5.86 7.02 11.98
CA VAL A 87 5.30 6.79 13.33
C VAL A 87 6.14 7.51 14.37
N ALA A 88 7.47 7.39 14.31
CA ALA A 88 8.38 8.08 15.23
C ALA A 88 8.19 9.61 15.15
N THR A 89 8.11 10.17 13.96
CA THR A 89 7.86 11.61 13.75
C THR A 89 6.49 12.04 14.30
N ALA A 90 5.46 11.24 14.06
CA ALA A 90 4.13 11.52 14.61
C ALA A 90 4.12 11.52 16.15
N MET A 91 4.86 10.59 16.78
CA MET A 91 5.00 10.56 18.25
C MET A 91 5.76 11.76 18.79
N VAL A 92 6.81 12.19 18.09
CA VAL A 92 7.60 13.38 18.51
C VAL A 92 6.75 14.65 18.40
N LEU A 93 5.96 14.80 17.34
CA LEU A 93 5.15 16.00 17.11
C LEU A 93 3.83 16.00 17.90
N GLY A 94 3.18 14.85 18.02
CA GLY A 94 1.83 14.72 18.59
C GLY A 94 1.80 14.09 19.99
N GLY A 95 2.98 13.72 20.53
CA GLY A 95 3.07 13.07 21.83
C GLY A 95 2.41 11.68 21.88
N PRO A 96 2.21 11.11 23.09
CA PRO A 96 1.62 9.76 23.27
C PRO A 96 0.21 9.63 22.69
N GLY A 97 -0.55 10.73 22.61
CA GLY A 97 -1.87 10.77 22.02
C GLY A 97 -1.87 10.41 20.54
N ALA A 98 -0.81 10.72 19.80
CA ALA A 98 -0.68 10.34 18.40
C ALA A 98 -0.75 8.83 18.21
N LEU A 99 -0.08 8.06 19.06
CA LEU A 99 -0.09 6.60 19.01
C LEU A 99 -1.51 6.04 19.21
N PHE A 100 -2.25 6.58 20.17
CA PHE A 100 -3.63 6.18 20.42
C PHE A 100 -4.50 6.40 19.17
N TRP A 101 -4.43 7.57 18.57
CA TRP A 101 -5.21 7.89 17.36
C TRP A 101 -4.77 7.07 16.15
N MET A 102 -3.48 6.75 16.03
CA MET A 102 -2.98 5.87 14.97
C MET A 102 -3.52 4.44 15.11
N LEU A 103 -3.56 3.89 16.33
CA LEU A 103 -4.16 2.58 16.58
C LEU A 103 -5.66 2.58 16.28
N LEU A 104 -6.38 3.60 16.72
CA LEU A 104 -7.81 3.72 16.46
C LEU A 104 -8.11 3.83 14.95
N SER A 105 -7.35 4.65 14.22
CA SER A 105 -7.49 4.77 12.77
C SER A 105 -7.15 3.47 12.05
N GLY A 106 -6.16 2.72 12.54
CA GLY A 106 -5.82 1.40 12.03
C GLY A 106 -6.95 0.39 12.17
N ILE A 107 -7.62 0.36 13.33
CA ILE A 107 -8.79 -0.50 13.55
C ILE A 107 -9.93 -0.14 12.58
N ILE A 108 -10.20 1.14 12.39
CA ILE A 108 -11.22 1.61 11.43
C ILE A 108 -10.80 1.23 10.00
N GLY A 109 -9.51 1.37 9.67
CA GLY A 109 -8.94 1.06 8.37
C GLY A 109 -9.03 -0.42 7.97
N LEU A 110 -9.16 -1.34 8.93
CA LEU A 110 -9.38 -2.77 8.64
C LEU A 110 -10.62 -3.00 7.76
N SER A 111 -11.69 -2.25 7.99
CA SER A 111 -12.93 -2.36 7.21
C SER A 111 -12.74 -1.91 5.78
N THR A 112 -12.06 -0.80 5.59
CA THR A 112 -11.76 -0.24 4.26
C THR A 112 -10.89 -1.21 3.46
N LYS A 113 -9.87 -1.78 4.09
CA LYS A 113 -8.97 -2.74 3.44
C LYS A 113 -9.66 -4.06 3.10
N LEU A 114 -10.56 -4.54 3.97
CA LEU A 114 -11.37 -5.73 3.69
C LEU A 114 -12.26 -5.53 2.47
N VAL A 115 -12.96 -4.39 2.39
CA VAL A 115 -13.83 -4.08 1.26
C VAL A 115 -13.02 -3.93 -0.02
N GLU A 116 -11.92 -3.18 0.02
CA GLU A 116 -10.99 -3.02 -1.12
C GLU A 116 -10.55 -4.38 -1.66
N SER A 117 -10.02 -5.23 -0.80
CA SER A 117 -9.53 -6.56 -1.18
C SER A 117 -10.64 -7.43 -1.76
N THR A 118 -11.83 -7.40 -1.16
CA THR A 118 -12.99 -8.15 -1.63
C THR A 118 -13.43 -7.68 -3.02
N LEU A 119 -13.49 -6.38 -3.24
CA LEU A 119 -13.83 -5.79 -4.54
C LEU A 119 -12.76 -6.13 -5.60
N CYS A 120 -11.49 -6.06 -5.25
CA CYS A 120 -10.40 -6.45 -6.16
C CYS A 120 -10.49 -7.91 -6.59
N VAL A 121 -10.92 -8.81 -5.71
CA VAL A 121 -11.15 -10.22 -6.05
C VAL A 121 -12.41 -10.38 -6.90
N ARG A 122 -13.51 -9.71 -6.54
CA ARG A 122 -14.80 -9.80 -7.23
C ARG A 122 -14.75 -9.31 -8.67
N TYR A 123 -14.03 -8.21 -8.91
CA TYR A 123 -13.90 -7.57 -10.23
C TYR A 123 -12.61 -7.96 -10.97
N ARG A 124 -12.00 -9.08 -10.57
CA ARG A 124 -10.81 -9.62 -11.23
C ARG A 124 -11.17 -10.06 -12.64
N VAL A 125 -10.32 -9.72 -13.60
CA VAL A 125 -10.42 -10.13 -15.01
C VAL A 125 -9.29 -11.08 -15.37
N LYS A 126 -9.46 -11.84 -16.44
CA LYS A 126 -8.39 -12.67 -17.01
C LYS A 126 -7.64 -11.85 -18.06
N ASN A 127 -6.32 -11.80 -17.96
CA ASN A 127 -5.45 -11.17 -18.95
C ASN A 127 -5.42 -12.02 -20.24
N GLN A 128 -4.89 -11.49 -21.34
CA GLN A 128 -4.71 -12.20 -22.61
C GLN A 128 -3.95 -13.53 -22.47
N LYS A 129 -3.09 -13.66 -21.46
CA LYS A 129 -2.37 -14.89 -21.10
C LYS A 129 -3.16 -15.84 -20.19
N GLY A 130 -4.45 -15.57 -19.92
CA GLY A 130 -5.28 -16.37 -19.00
C GLY A 130 -4.96 -16.18 -17.50
N GLU A 131 -4.03 -15.28 -17.16
CA GLU A 131 -3.66 -15.00 -15.78
C GLU A 131 -4.68 -14.05 -15.12
N PRO A 132 -4.98 -14.21 -13.83
CA PRO A 132 -5.88 -13.32 -13.12
C PRO A 132 -5.22 -11.94 -12.93
N ALA A 133 -5.86 -10.90 -13.42
CA ALA A 133 -5.48 -9.50 -13.23
C ALA A 133 -6.57 -8.80 -12.41
N GLY A 134 -6.18 -8.08 -11.37
CA GLY A 134 -7.08 -7.37 -10.48
C GLY A 134 -6.40 -6.13 -9.90
N GLY A 135 -7.18 -5.32 -9.21
CA GLY A 135 -6.71 -4.11 -8.56
C GLY A 135 -7.74 -3.00 -8.64
N PRO A 136 -7.51 -1.84 -7.97
CA PRO A 136 -8.48 -0.75 -7.92
C PRO A 136 -8.89 -0.22 -9.30
N MET A 137 -7.98 -0.20 -10.28
CA MET A 137 -8.30 0.22 -11.65
C MET A 137 -9.37 -0.66 -12.31
N TYR A 138 -9.30 -1.98 -12.10
CA TYR A 138 -10.30 -2.92 -12.63
C TYR A 138 -11.64 -2.81 -11.90
N VAL A 139 -11.59 -2.52 -10.60
CA VAL A 139 -12.80 -2.23 -9.81
C VAL A 139 -13.48 -0.99 -10.35
N LEU A 140 -12.75 0.11 -10.51
CA LEU A 140 -13.28 1.36 -11.06
C LEU A 140 -13.87 1.16 -12.46
N GLN A 141 -13.21 0.42 -13.32
CA GLN A 141 -13.67 0.17 -14.68
C GLN A 141 -14.97 -0.65 -14.74
N ASN A 142 -15.11 -1.65 -13.85
CA ASN A 142 -16.17 -2.67 -13.95
C ASN A 142 -17.32 -2.46 -12.95
N ALA A 143 -17.10 -1.72 -11.86
CA ALA A 143 -18.12 -1.47 -10.84
C ALA A 143 -19.09 -0.34 -11.21
N PHE A 144 -18.64 0.61 -12.04
CA PHE A 144 -19.49 1.74 -12.41
C PHE A 144 -20.51 1.34 -13.50
N PRO A 145 -21.79 1.75 -13.35
CA PRO A 145 -22.84 1.51 -14.36
C PRO A 145 -22.50 2.17 -15.69
N GLN A 146 -21.92 3.36 -15.65
CA GLN A 146 -21.49 4.10 -16.84
C GLN A 146 -20.07 3.69 -17.21
N LYS A 147 -19.94 2.83 -18.21
CA LYS A 147 -18.65 2.27 -18.68
C LYS A 147 -17.61 3.34 -19.06
N THR A 148 -18.05 4.48 -19.58
CA THR A 148 -17.16 5.60 -19.97
C THR A 148 -16.58 6.28 -18.74
N ALA A 149 -17.40 6.60 -17.73
CA ALA A 149 -16.93 7.22 -16.48
C ALA A 149 -15.98 6.27 -15.70
N GLY A 150 -16.33 4.99 -15.61
CA GLY A 150 -15.49 3.99 -14.98
C GLY A 150 -14.12 3.85 -15.67
N ARG A 151 -14.07 3.89 -17.00
CA ARG A 151 -12.82 3.84 -17.78
C ARG A 151 -11.95 5.08 -17.55
N ILE A 152 -12.54 6.27 -17.54
CA ILE A 152 -11.81 7.53 -17.27
C ILE A 152 -11.22 7.50 -15.87
N LEU A 153 -11.99 7.12 -14.84
CA LEU A 153 -11.51 7.02 -13.46
C LEU A 153 -10.40 5.97 -13.32
N ALA A 154 -10.52 4.84 -13.99
CA ALA A 154 -9.49 3.79 -13.98
C ALA A 154 -8.18 4.27 -14.62
N MET A 155 -8.26 5.01 -15.75
CA MET A 155 -7.08 5.58 -16.40
C MET A 155 -6.42 6.66 -15.54
N LEU A 156 -7.20 7.55 -14.93
CA LEU A 156 -6.69 8.57 -14.02
C LEU A 156 -6.00 7.92 -12.80
N PHE A 157 -6.63 6.93 -12.20
CA PHE A 157 -6.05 6.18 -11.10
C PHE A 157 -4.72 5.54 -11.51
N ALA A 158 -4.66 4.87 -12.66
CA ALA A 158 -3.44 4.22 -13.15
C ALA A 158 -2.32 5.24 -13.42
N ALA A 159 -2.65 6.38 -14.02
CA ALA A 159 -1.69 7.46 -14.29
C ALA A 159 -1.12 8.03 -12.97
N PHE A 160 -1.98 8.34 -12.00
CA PHE A 160 -1.53 8.84 -10.70
C PHE A 160 -0.74 7.78 -9.91
N ALA A 161 -1.11 6.51 -9.99
CA ALA A 161 -0.38 5.42 -9.35
C ALA A 161 1.05 5.28 -9.93
N VAL A 162 1.20 5.42 -11.25
CA VAL A 162 2.52 5.43 -11.90
C VAL A 162 3.35 6.62 -11.42
N LEU A 163 2.78 7.84 -11.42
CA LEU A 163 3.49 9.02 -10.94
C LEU A 163 3.87 8.90 -9.46
N ALA A 164 2.98 8.40 -8.61
CA ALA A 164 3.23 8.20 -7.20
C ALA A 164 4.35 7.16 -6.94
N SER A 165 4.44 6.12 -7.77
CA SER A 165 5.46 5.07 -7.60
C SER A 165 6.89 5.59 -7.74
N PHE A 166 7.12 6.61 -8.57
CA PHE A 166 8.43 7.24 -8.70
C PHE A 166 8.87 7.98 -7.43
N GLY A 167 7.94 8.68 -6.76
CA GLY A 167 8.24 9.45 -5.55
C GLY A 167 8.24 8.61 -4.28
N MET A 168 7.10 8.02 -3.95
CA MET A 168 6.89 7.35 -2.66
C MET A 168 7.49 5.93 -2.61
N GLY A 169 7.53 5.21 -3.73
CA GLY A 169 7.98 3.83 -3.76
C GLY A 169 9.49 3.66 -3.58
N ASN A 170 10.29 4.56 -4.18
CA ASN A 170 11.75 4.40 -4.25
C ASN A 170 12.51 5.54 -3.58
N MET A 171 12.21 6.79 -3.94
CA MET A 171 13.04 7.93 -3.53
C MET A 171 12.99 8.19 -2.03
N THR A 172 11.81 8.16 -1.40
CA THR A 172 11.66 8.35 0.04
C THR A 172 12.32 7.24 0.85
N GLN A 173 12.19 6.00 0.43
CA GLN A 173 12.80 4.86 1.12
C GLN A 173 14.32 4.88 0.99
N GLY A 174 14.84 5.09 -0.22
CA GLY A 174 16.27 5.22 -0.47
C GLY A 174 16.91 6.36 0.33
N ASN A 175 16.25 7.52 0.38
CA ASN A 175 16.72 8.67 1.17
C ASN A 175 16.75 8.36 2.68
N SER A 176 15.69 7.76 3.23
CA SER A 176 15.64 7.44 4.66
C SER A 176 16.69 6.41 5.08
N ILE A 177 16.95 5.41 4.22
CA ILE A 177 18.03 4.43 4.47
C ILE A 177 19.39 5.12 4.43
N ALA A 178 19.63 5.97 3.42
CA ALA A 178 20.89 6.68 3.28
C ALA A 178 21.13 7.66 4.45
N GLU A 179 20.09 8.32 4.92
CA GLU A 179 20.15 9.22 6.07
C GLU A 179 20.42 8.43 7.37
N ALA A 180 19.72 7.33 7.61
CA ALA A 180 19.95 6.47 8.78
C ALA A 180 21.38 5.94 8.86
N LEU A 181 21.92 5.46 7.74
CA LEU A 181 23.30 4.98 7.67
C LEU A 181 24.32 6.13 7.81
N SER A 182 24.01 7.30 7.29
CA SER A 182 24.84 8.49 7.45
C SER A 182 24.94 8.94 8.91
N VAL A 183 23.81 8.95 9.63
CA VAL A 183 23.76 9.36 11.03
C VAL A 183 24.37 8.32 11.96
N THR A 184 24.11 7.02 11.73
CA THR A 184 24.54 5.96 12.62
C THR A 184 25.98 5.53 12.39
N PHE A 185 26.39 5.37 11.13
CA PHE A 185 27.68 4.83 10.74
C PHE A 185 28.61 5.83 10.05
N GLN A 186 28.17 7.10 9.92
CA GLN A 186 28.88 8.17 9.22
C GLN A 186 29.27 7.83 7.76
N VAL A 187 28.51 6.95 7.13
CA VAL A 187 28.69 6.59 5.72
C VAL A 187 28.13 7.69 4.83
N LYS A 188 28.90 8.13 3.82
CA LYS A 188 28.43 9.14 2.87
C LYS A 188 27.18 8.66 2.15
N GLN A 189 26.13 9.47 2.08
CA GLN A 189 24.84 9.15 1.44
C GLN A 189 25.01 8.67 0.00
N THR A 190 25.98 9.21 -0.74
CA THR A 190 26.31 8.79 -2.11
C THR A 190 26.75 7.33 -2.19
N VAL A 191 27.58 6.88 -1.23
CA VAL A 191 28.05 5.49 -1.18
C VAL A 191 26.88 4.54 -0.92
N THR A 192 26.02 4.90 0.02
CA THR A 192 24.80 4.14 0.31
C THR A 192 23.86 4.08 -0.91
N GLY A 193 23.70 5.20 -1.62
CA GLY A 193 22.87 5.26 -2.82
C GLY A 193 23.39 4.33 -3.93
N ILE A 194 24.70 4.31 -4.16
CA ILE A 194 25.33 3.41 -5.15
C ILE A 194 25.14 1.94 -4.71
N ALA A 195 25.39 1.61 -3.45
CA ALA A 195 25.22 0.26 -2.92
C ALA A 195 23.77 -0.22 -3.05
N LEU A 196 22.80 0.61 -2.71
CA LEU A 196 21.35 0.29 -2.87
C LEU A 196 20.98 0.09 -4.33
N SER A 197 21.49 0.92 -5.24
CA SER A 197 21.24 0.78 -6.67
C SER A 197 21.80 -0.53 -7.21
N CYS A 198 23.01 -0.91 -6.80
CA CYS A 198 23.62 -2.20 -7.17
C CYS A 198 22.81 -3.38 -6.61
N LEU A 199 22.38 -3.32 -5.36
CA LEU A 199 21.58 -4.38 -4.74
C LEU A 199 20.22 -4.55 -5.43
N LEU A 200 19.54 -3.45 -5.78
CA LEU A 200 18.26 -3.48 -6.50
C LEU A 200 18.44 -4.04 -7.91
N TYR A 201 19.53 -3.68 -8.60
CA TYR A 201 19.82 -4.16 -9.95
C TYR A 201 20.18 -5.66 -9.98
N THR A 202 20.92 -6.14 -8.99
CA THR A 202 21.33 -7.55 -8.89
C THR A 202 20.28 -8.46 -8.27
N SER A 203 19.26 -7.88 -7.61
CA SER A 203 18.17 -8.65 -7.00
C SER A 203 17.29 -9.29 -8.08
N PRO A 204 17.16 -10.64 -8.13
CA PRO A 204 16.37 -11.31 -9.15
C PRO A 204 14.90 -10.90 -9.04
N SER A 205 14.39 -10.29 -10.10
CA SER A 205 12.98 -9.93 -10.20
C SER A 205 12.09 -11.20 -10.17
N PRO A 206 10.89 -11.14 -9.57
CA PRO A 206 9.94 -12.24 -9.68
C PRO A 206 9.59 -12.62 -11.13
N ARG A 207 9.83 -11.70 -12.08
CA ARG A 207 9.67 -11.96 -13.52
C ARG A 207 10.77 -12.87 -14.08
N ASP A 208 12.01 -12.72 -13.61
CA ASP A 208 13.16 -13.49 -14.10
C ASP A 208 13.03 -14.97 -13.72
N LYS A 209 12.46 -15.26 -12.55
CA LYS A 209 12.17 -16.63 -12.10
C LYS A 209 11.08 -17.33 -12.92
N ARG A 210 10.24 -16.58 -13.65
CA ARG A 210 9.22 -17.17 -14.55
C ARG A 210 9.74 -17.47 -15.94
N GLN A 211 10.84 -16.85 -16.37
CA GLN A 211 11.47 -17.13 -17.68
C GLN A 211 12.41 -18.33 -17.64
N SER A 212 12.85 -18.74 -16.46
CA SER A 212 13.75 -19.90 -16.28
C SER A 212 13.01 -21.23 -16.03
N ARG A 213 11.69 -21.26 -16.20
CA ARG A 213 10.82 -22.44 -16.18
C ARG A 213 9.97 -22.44 -17.45
#